data_74b0e27e8caea2c1ace6bb8318f7080c
#
_entry.id   74b0e27e8caea2c1ace6bb8318f7080c
#
_cell.length_a   1.000
_cell.length_b   1.000
_cell.length_c   1.000
_cell.angle_alpha   90.00
_cell.angle_beta   90.00
_cell.angle_gamma   90.00
#
_symmetry.space_group_name_H-M   'P 1'
#
loop_
_entity.id
_entity.type
_entity.pdbx_description
1 polymer ?
#
loop_
_entity_poly.entity_id
_entity_poly.type
_entity_poly.pdbx_seq_one_letter_code
_entity_poly.pdbx_strand_id
1 'polypeptide(L)'
;MAASAVVPFVSVEEYLHSDPQPDVDYVDGVLEERLVGEIDHSALQGTLYASFLAHVKEWQIRVYIEARVQVAQTRFRIPDVCILPASWQLTQIVRQPPLLCLEVKSPSYTLKREMARAQDYLRMGVAAVWIFDPETRTAYVLRGDEMTEQREGVLRLAGTAIALDLVALFGVLDE
;
A
#
# COMPACT_ATOMS: atom_id res chain seq x y z
N MET A 1 -34.56 5.24 -16.90
CA MET A 1 -34.19 5.46 -15.49
C MET A 1 -33.31 4.28 -15.09
N ALA A 2 -32.02 4.49 -14.90
CA ALA A 2 -31.13 3.43 -14.41
C ALA A 2 -31.41 3.22 -12.93
N ALA A 3 -31.78 2.01 -12.54
CA ALA A 3 -31.89 1.63 -11.13
C ALA A 3 -30.50 1.77 -10.51
N SER A 4 -30.39 2.63 -9.50
CA SER A 4 -29.19 2.71 -8.66
C SER A 4 -29.05 1.36 -7.98
N ALA A 5 -28.02 0.60 -8.32
CA ALA A 5 -27.74 -0.65 -7.63
C ALA A 5 -27.43 -0.29 -6.17
N VAL A 6 -28.25 -0.78 -5.26
CA VAL A 6 -28.01 -0.65 -3.82
C VAL A 6 -26.81 -1.53 -3.51
N VAL A 7 -25.66 -0.91 -3.24
CA VAL A 7 -24.47 -1.64 -2.76
C VAL A 7 -24.86 -2.22 -1.38
N PRO A 8 -24.78 -3.52 -1.17
CA PRO A 8 -25.14 -4.11 0.13
C PRO A 8 -24.17 -3.60 1.21
N PHE A 9 -24.73 -3.15 2.32
CA PHE A 9 -23.96 -2.78 3.49
C PHE A 9 -23.47 -4.04 4.20
N VAL A 10 -22.17 -4.13 4.44
CA VAL A 10 -21.51 -5.22 5.17
C VAL A 10 -20.99 -4.67 6.50
N SER A 11 -21.28 -5.34 7.62
CA SER A 11 -20.72 -4.94 8.91
C SER A 11 -19.23 -5.28 9.01
N VAL A 12 -18.50 -4.61 9.91
CA VAL A 12 -17.08 -4.93 10.19
C VAL A 12 -16.93 -6.39 10.62
N GLU A 13 -17.85 -6.91 11.42
CA GLU A 13 -17.83 -8.31 11.89
C GLU A 13 -17.96 -9.29 10.73
N GLU A 14 -18.94 -9.07 9.84
CA GLU A 14 -19.12 -9.89 8.63
C GLU A 14 -17.88 -9.83 7.75
N TYR A 15 -17.30 -8.62 7.52
CA TYR A 15 -16.08 -8.48 6.73
C TYR A 15 -14.91 -9.27 7.34
N LEU A 16 -14.71 -9.19 8.65
CA LEU A 16 -13.59 -9.86 9.31
C LEU A 16 -13.72 -11.38 9.33
N HIS A 17 -14.95 -11.91 9.26
CA HIS A 17 -15.23 -13.35 9.17
C HIS A 17 -15.39 -13.83 7.73
N SER A 18 -15.41 -12.93 6.75
CA SER A 18 -15.48 -13.27 5.33
C SER A 18 -14.08 -13.49 4.75
N ASP A 19 -14.04 -14.25 3.67
CA ASP A 19 -12.85 -14.44 2.84
C ASP A 19 -13.21 -14.06 1.39
N PRO A 20 -13.38 -12.75 1.12
CA PRO A 20 -13.79 -12.31 -0.20
C PRO A 20 -12.69 -12.61 -1.23
N GLN A 21 -13.10 -13.18 -2.37
CA GLN A 21 -12.22 -13.48 -3.48
C GLN A 21 -12.70 -12.73 -4.73
N PRO A 22 -11.89 -11.87 -5.33
CA PRO A 22 -10.54 -11.44 -4.90
C PRO A 22 -10.57 -10.60 -3.61
N ASP A 23 -9.39 -10.37 -3.03
CA ASP A 23 -9.24 -9.50 -1.87
C ASP A 23 -9.84 -8.12 -2.12
N VAL A 24 -10.46 -7.56 -1.08
CA VAL A 24 -11.14 -6.27 -1.14
C VAL A 24 -10.70 -5.35 -0.02
N ASP A 25 -10.66 -4.06 -0.28
CA ASP A 25 -10.68 -3.05 0.75
C ASP A 25 -12.09 -2.95 1.36
N TYR A 26 -12.18 -2.58 2.63
CA TYR A 26 -13.46 -2.33 3.28
C TYR A 26 -13.53 -0.87 3.73
N VAL A 27 -14.54 -0.15 3.25
CA VAL A 27 -14.71 1.27 3.51
C VAL A 27 -16.14 1.58 3.96
N ASP A 28 -16.31 1.82 5.25
CA ASP A 28 -17.57 2.27 5.84
C ASP A 28 -18.79 1.42 5.43
N GLY A 29 -18.63 0.10 5.41
CA GLY A 29 -19.68 -0.85 5.05
C GLY A 29 -19.72 -1.27 3.59
N VAL A 30 -18.81 -0.75 2.77
CA VAL A 30 -18.71 -1.07 1.34
C VAL A 30 -17.44 -1.88 1.08
N LEU A 31 -17.58 -2.97 0.30
CA LEU A 31 -16.45 -3.72 -0.23
C LEU A 31 -15.97 -3.06 -1.52
N GLU A 32 -14.73 -2.58 -1.53
CA GLU A 32 -14.10 -2.00 -2.71
C GLU A 32 -13.18 -3.04 -3.35
N GLU A 33 -13.51 -3.49 -4.56
CA GLU A 33 -12.68 -4.45 -5.28
C GLU A 33 -11.28 -3.89 -5.53
N ARG A 34 -10.28 -4.75 -5.31
CA ARG A 34 -8.90 -4.52 -5.75
C ARG A 34 -8.77 -5.10 -7.16
N LEU A 35 -8.21 -4.30 -8.06
CA LEU A 35 -7.97 -4.77 -9.42
C LEU A 35 -6.76 -5.71 -9.43
N VAL A 36 -6.85 -6.73 -10.26
CA VAL A 36 -5.73 -7.65 -10.49
C VAL A 36 -4.58 -6.88 -11.12
N GLY A 37 -3.39 -7.03 -10.55
CA GLY A 37 -2.17 -6.45 -11.10
C GLY A 37 -1.77 -7.14 -12.39
N GLU A 38 -1.26 -6.36 -13.35
CA GLU A 38 -0.60 -6.88 -14.54
C GLU A 38 0.86 -7.26 -14.22
N ILE A 39 1.60 -7.73 -15.20
CA ILE A 39 3.00 -8.21 -15.02
C ILE A 39 3.88 -7.12 -14.38
N ASP A 40 3.81 -5.89 -14.86
CA ASP A 40 4.63 -4.78 -14.35
C ASP A 40 4.31 -4.46 -12.89
N HIS A 41 3.03 -4.48 -12.51
CA HIS A 41 2.62 -4.34 -11.12
C HIS A 41 3.23 -5.46 -10.26
N SER A 42 3.10 -6.71 -10.69
CA SER A 42 3.60 -7.87 -9.95
C SER A 42 5.13 -7.85 -9.84
N ALA A 43 5.83 -7.45 -10.91
CA ALA A 43 7.28 -7.32 -10.92
C ALA A 43 7.75 -6.25 -9.91
N LEU A 44 7.13 -5.07 -9.89
CA LEU A 44 7.47 -4.03 -8.93
C LEU A 44 7.11 -4.42 -7.49
N GLN A 45 5.94 -5.00 -7.24
CA GLN A 45 5.55 -5.48 -5.91
C GLN A 45 6.56 -6.51 -5.38
N GLY A 46 6.94 -7.49 -6.20
CA GLY A 46 7.93 -8.49 -5.86
C GLY A 46 9.32 -7.89 -5.57
N THR A 47 9.76 -6.95 -6.42
CA THR A 47 11.06 -6.27 -6.26
C THR A 47 11.08 -5.37 -5.02
N LEU A 48 10.01 -4.65 -4.74
CA LEU A 48 9.84 -3.87 -3.51
C LEU A 48 9.95 -4.79 -2.28
N TYR A 49 9.16 -5.86 -2.25
CA TYR A 49 9.21 -6.82 -1.15
C TYR A 49 10.63 -7.38 -0.95
N ALA A 50 11.28 -7.84 -2.01
CA ALA A 50 12.62 -8.41 -1.94
C ALA A 50 13.67 -7.39 -1.46
N SER A 51 13.61 -6.15 -1.96
CA SER A 51 14.52 -5.07 -1.57
C SER A 51 14.42 -4.76 -0.07
N PHE A 52 13.21 -4.66 0.46
CA PHE A 52 13.01 -4.42 1.90
C PHE A 52 13.35 -5.65 2.74
N LEU A 53 13.02 -6.86 2.26
CA LEU A 53 13.32 -8.11 2.96
C LEU A 53 14.84 -8.31 3.14
N ALA A 54 15.63 -7.92 2.17
CA ALA A 54 17.10 -8.01 2.23
C ALA A 54 17.71 -7.17 3.38
N HIS A 55 17.00 -6.13 3.83
CA HIS A 55 17.51 -5.18 4.82
C HIS A 55 16.78 -5.22 6.18
N VAL A 56 15.96 -6.26 6.45
CA VAL A 56 15.13 -6.33 7.68
C VAL A 56 15.94 -6.20 8.99
N LYS A 57 17.16 -6.75 9.01
CA LYS A 57 18.04 -6.66 10.19
C LYS A 57 18.70 -5.28 10.30
N GLU A 58 19.19 -4.76 9.18
CA GLU A 58 19.86 -3.46 9.11
C GLU A 58 18.90 -2.31 9.45
N TRP A 59 17.72 -2.32 8.84
CA TRP A 59 16.72 -1.27 9.03
C TRP A 59 15.80 -1.50 10.24
N GLN A 60 15.95 -2.61 10.94
CA GLN A 60 15.12 -2.99 12.09
C GLN A 60 13.62 -2.97 11.76
N ILE A 61 13.24 -3.63 10.68
CA ILE A 61 11.88 -3.67 10.13
C ILE A 61 11.38 -5.10 9.96
N ARG A 62 10.08 -5.21 9.71
CA ARG A 62 9.40 -6.39 9.17
C ARG A 62 8.66 -5.98 7.91
N VAL A 63 8.58 -6.88 6.94
CA VAL A 63 7.99 -6.64 5.62
C VAL A 63 6.89 -7.65 5.36
N TYR A 64 5.73 -7.19 4.97
CA TYR A 64 4.59 -8.04 4.63
C TYR A 64 3.96 -7.55 3.33
N ILE A 65 3.53 -8.50 2.49
CA ILE A 65 2.72 -8.22 1.30
C ILE A 65 1.24 -8.36 1.67
N GLU A 66 0.41 -7.49 1.12
CA GLU A 66 -1.07 -7.57 1.20
C GLU A 66 -1.60 -7.78 2.62
N ALA A 67 -0.92 -7.17 3.60
CA ALA A 67 -1.35 -7.23 4.99
C ALA A 67 -2.59 -6.34 5.22
N ARG A 68 -3.61 -6.89 5.87
CA ARG A 68 -4.81 -6.12 6.22
C ARG A 68 -4.49 -5.09 7.30
N VAL A 69 -4.71 -3.80 6.99
CA VAL A 69 -4.46 -2.66 7.88
C VAL A 69 -5.80 -2.01 8.24
N GLN A 70 -6.12 -1.94 9.53
CA GLN A 70 -7.29 -1.22 10.02
C GLN A 70 -6.95 0.26 10.16
N VAL A 71 -7.21 1.04 9.11
CA VAL A 71 -6.87 2.46 9.04
C VAL A 71 -7.83 3.36 9.81
N ALA A 72 -9.06 2.89 10.08
CA ALA A 72 -10.04 3.53 10.95
C ALA A 72 -10.99 2.46 11.52
N GLN A 73 -11.87 2.84 12.45
CA GLN A 73 -12.79 1.90 13.10
C GLN A 73 -13.61 1.06 12.10
N THR A 74 -14.03 1.67 11.00
CA THR A 74 -14.85 1.06 9.94
C THR A 74 -14.14 1.04 8.58
N ARG A 75 -12.78 1.10 8.57
CA ARG A 75 -12.02 1.07 7.32
C ARG A 75 -10.80 0.17 7.42
N PHE A 76 -10.67 -0.69 6.42
CA PHE A 76 -9.54 -1.59 6.26
C PHE A 76 -8.99 -1.43 4.85
N ARG A 77 -7.68 -1.27 4.74
CA ARG A 77 -6.94 -1.20 3.50
C ARG A 77 -5.92 -2.33 3.44
N ILE A 78 -5.55 -2.71 2.25
CA ILE A 78 -4.55 -3.76 1.99
C ILE A 78 -3.47 -3.15 1.11
N PRO A 79 -2.37 -2.62 1.67
CA PRO A 79 -1.25 -2.10 0.87
C PRO A 79 -0.51 -3.24 0.17
N ASP A 80 0.06 -2.99 -1.00
CA ASP A 80 0.83 -3.99 -1.74
C ASP A 80 2.04 -4.46 -0.93
N VAL A 81 2.73 -3.54 -0.24
CA VAL A 81 3.77 -3.87 0.74
C VAL A 81 3.62 -3.00 1.98
N CYS A 82 3.65 -3.64 3.15
CA CYS A 82 3.52 -3.01 4.46
C CYS A 82 4.82 -3.16 5.25
N ILE A 83 5.38 -2.04 5.72
CA ILE A 83 6.62 -2.01 6.49
C ILE A 83 6.30 -1.68 7.95
N LEU A 84 6.62 -2.60 8.84
CA LEU A 84 6.41 -2.48 10.27
C LEU A 84 7.76 -2.41 11.01
N PRO A 85 7.85 -1.79 12.20
CA PRO A 85 9.06 -1.84 13.01
C PRO A 85 9.34 -3.27 13.48
N ALA A 86 10.61 -3.64 13.68
CA ALA A 86 11.00 -4.97 14.18
C ALA A 86 10.36 -5.30 15.54
N SER A 87 10.08 -4.28 16.36
CA SER A 87 9.41 -4.38 17.66
C SER A 87 7.91 -4.68 17.57
N TRP A 88 7.35 -4.76 16.35
CA TRP A 88 5.93 -5.04 16.16
C TRP A 88 5.51 -6.34 16.84
N GLN A 89 4.43 -6.27 17.64
CA GLN A 89 3.79 -7.46 18.19
C GLN A 89 2.95 -8.13 17.10
N LEU A 90 3.23 -9.40 16.81
CA LEU A 90 2.54 -10.15 15.76
C LEU A 90 1.03 -10.23 16.03
N THR A 91 0.26 -9.62 15.13
CA THR A 91 -1.19 -9.73 15.06
C THR A 91 -1.58 -10.01 13.60
N GLN A 92 -2.71 -10.68 13.36
CA GLN A 92 -3.17 -10.99 12.01
C GLN A 92 -3.66 -9.74 11.25
N ILE A 93 -4.05 -8.70 11.96
CA ILE A 93 -4.49 -7.43 11.40
C ILE A 93 -3.63 -6.33 11.99
N VAL A 94 -3.10 -5.46 11.15
CA VAL A 94 -2.30 -4.31 11.55
C VAL A 94 -3.23 -3.21 12.08
N ARG A 95 -3.13 -2.88 13.37
CA ARG A 95 -3.98 -1.88 14.04
C ARG A 95 -3.22 -0.66 14.59
N GLN A 96 -1.91 -0.66 14.45
CA GLN A 96 -1.06 0.50 14.76
C GLN A 96 -0.44 0.99 13.46
N PRO A 97 -0.11 2.28 13.33
CA PRO A 97 0.45 2.81 12.11
C PRO A 97 1.72 2.06 11.66
N PRO A 98 1.77 1.53 10.44
CA PRO A 98 3.01 1.10 9.82
C PRO A 98 4.04 2.23 9.75
N LEU A 99 5.32 1.89 9.60
CA LEU A 99 6.36 2.87 9.29
C LEU A 99 6.16 3.45 7.89
N LEU A 100 5.76 2.59 6.95
CA LEU A 100 5.61 2.94 5.54
C LEU A 100 4.63 1.97 4.87
N CYS A 101 3.76 2.49 4.02
CA CYS A 101 2.95 1.71 3.10
C CYS A 101 3.42 1.99 1.67
N LEU A 102 3.55 0.92 0.88
CA LEU A 102 3.92 0.98 -0.53
C LEU A 102 2.76 0.48 -1.36
N GLU A 103 2.42 1.22 -2.41
CA GLU A 103 1.39 0.89 -3.38
C GLU A 103 1.98 0.91 -4.78
N VAL A 104 1.60 -0.03 -5.62
CA VAL A 104 1.93 -0.04 -7.04
C VAL A 104 0.67 0.27 -7.82
N LYS A 105 0.68 1.35 -8.58
CA LYS A 105 -0.48 1.77 -9.36
C LYS A 105 -0.82 0.74 -10.45
N SER A 106 -2.04 0.23 -10.42
CA SER A 106 -2.57 -0.58 -11.52
C SER A 106 -3.00 0.32 -12.69
N PRO A 107 -2.87 -0.12 -13.96
CA PRO A 107 -3.24 0.68 -15.13
C PRO A 107 -4.67 1.21 -15.10
N SER A 108 -5.59 0.42 -14.55
CA SER A 108 -7.01 0.77 -14.43
C SER A 108 -7.33 1.75 -13.28
N TYR A 109 -6.35 2.06 -12.42
CA TYR A 109 -6.54 3.01 -11.32
C TYR A 109 -6.04 4.41 -11.70
N THR A 110 -6.83 5.40 -11.33
CA THR A 110 -6.38 6.78 -11.41
C THR A 110 -5.49 7.10 -10.22
N LEU A 111 -4.50 7.98 -10.42
CA LEU A 111 -3.67 8.48 -9.32
C LEU A 111 -4.53 9.06 -8.18
N LYS A 112 -5.68 9.70 -8.52
CA LYS A 112 -6.63 10.21 -7.54
C LYS A 112 -7.16 9.12 -6.60
N ARG A 113 -7.44 7.92 -7.12
CA ARG A 113 -7.90 6.77 -6.30
C ARG A 113 -6.80 6.28 -5.38
N GLU A 114 -5.57 6.15 -5.89
CA GLU A 114 -4.42 5.78 -5.08
C GLU A 114 -4.13 6.81 -3.98
N MET A 115 -4.24 8.10 -4.30
CA MET A 115 -4.10 9.16 -3.30
C MET A 115 -5.17 9.08 -2.21
N ALA A 116 -6.42 8.74 -2.55
CA ALA A 116 -7.48 8.59 -1.55
C ALA A 116 -7.20 7.42 -0.60
N ARG A 117 -6.64 6.30 -1.10
CA ARG A 117 -6.17 5.17 -0.28
C ARG A 117 -5.00 5.60 0.62
N ALA A 118 -4.01 6.28 0.04
CA ALA A 118 -2.85 6.79 0.77
C ALA A 118 -3.24 7.74 1.91
N GLN A 119 -4.25 8.58 1.72
CA GLN A 119 -4.77 9.46 2.76
C GLN A 119 -5.36 8.70 3.97
N ASP A 120 -5.95 7.53 3.76
CA ASP A 120 -6.42 6.70 4.88
C ASP A 120 -5.24 6.21 5.75
N TYR A 121 -4.11 5.80 5.14
CA TYR A 121 -2.90 5.45 5.88
C TYR A 121 -2.29 6.65 6.62
N LEU A 122 -2.19 7.80 5.95
CA LEU A 122 -1.63 9.02 6.56
C LEU A 122 -2.47 9.49 7.75
N ARG A 123 -3.81 9.44 7.65
CA ARG A 123 -4.71 9.76 8.78
C ARG A 123 -4.58 8.78 9.93
N MET A 124 -4.25 7.52 9.68
CA MET A 124 -3.93 6.54 10.72
C MET A 124 -2.65 6.90 11.47
N GLY A 125 -1.75 7.70 10.86
CA GLY A 125 -0.47 8.10 11.44
C GLY A 125 0.76 7.45 10.78
N VAL A 126 0.60 6.84 9.60
CA VAL A 126 1.74 6.35 8.79
C VAL A 126 2.59 7.55 8.37
N ALA A 127 3.92 7.47 8.57
CA ALA A 127 4.81 8.60 8.34
C ALA A 127 4.91 9.02 6.86
N ALA A 128 4.81 8.05 5.95
CA ALA A 128 4.79 8.28 4.52
C ALA A 128 4.09 7.14 3.79
N VAL A 129 3.55 7.44 2.61
CA VAL A 129 3.08 6.44 1.64
C VAL A 129 3.83 6.68 0.33
N TRP A 130 4.38 5.62 -0.23
CA TRP A 130 5.03 5.68 -1.54
C TRP A 130 4.18 4.95 -2.56
N ILE A 131 3.83 5.62 -3.65
CA ILE A 131 3.06 5.05 -4.76
C ILE A 131 3.98 4.98 -5.97
N PHE A 132 4.10 3.82 -6.58
CA PHE A 132 4.93 3.59 -7.77
C PHE A 132 4.04 3.41 -8.99
N ASP A 133 4.26 4.21 -10.02
CA ASP A 133 3.59 4.09 -11.30
C ASP A 133 4.54 3.41 -12.31
N PRO A 134 4.27 2.14 -12.68
CA PRO A 134 5.12 1.41 -13.62
C PRO A 134 5.10 2.02 -15.03
N GLU A 135 3.97 2.60 -15.46
CA GLU A 135 3.79 3.17 -16.79
C GLU A 135 4.69 4.39 -17.02
N THR A 136 4.75 5.28 -16.03
CA THR A 136 5.53 6.52 -16.11
C THR A 136 6.88 6.43 -15.42
N ARG A 137 7.17 5.30 -14.75
CA ARG A 137 8.36 5.08 -13.90
C ARG A 137 8.55 6.20 -12.89
N THR A 138 7.46 6.56 -12.24
CA THR A 138 7.40 7.65 -11.28
C THR A 138 7.05 7.13 -9.90
N ALA A 139 7.78 7.57 -8.88
CA ALA A 139 7.42 7.38 -7.49
C ALA A 139 6.78 8.67 -6.96
N TYR A 140 5.61 8.54 -6.37
CA TYR A 140 4.93 9.60 -5.63
C TYR A 140 5.14 9.37 -4.14
N VAL A 141 5.67 10.36 -3.45
CA VAL A 141 5.90 10.32 -2.00
C VAL A 141 4.90 11.24 -1.32
N LEU A 142 4.02 10.65 -0.51
CA LEU A 142 3.02 11.39 0.24
C LEU A 142 3.42 11.44 1.71
N ARG A 143 3.37 12.65 2.31
CA ARG A 143 3.61 12.91 3.73
C ARG A 143 2.64 13.98 4.20
N GLY A 144 1.70 13.62 5.09
CA GLY A 144 0.61 14.53 5.45
C GLY A 144 -0.17 14.98 4.21
N ASP A 145 -0.22 16.28 3.96
CA ASP A 145 -0.91 16.86 2.79
C ASP A 145 0.04 17.12 1.60
N GLU A 146 1.32 16.82 1.74
CA GLU A 146 2.31 17.06 0.71
C GLU A 146 2.49 15.81 -0.17
N MET A 147 2.63 16.02 -1.48
CA MET A 147 3.01 15.01 -2.45
C MET A 147 4.17 15.53 -3.29
N THR A 148 5.20 14.71 -3.43
CA THR A 148 6.33 14.96 -4.33
C THR A 148 6.49 13.84 -5.33
N GLU A 149 6.97 14.15 -6.52
CA GLU A 149 7.28 13.20 -7.59
C GLU A 149 8.79 13.00 -7.68
N GLN A 150 9.21 11.75 -7.89
CA GLN A 150 10.61 11.43 -8.10
C GLN A 150 10.72 10.27 -9.11
N ARG A 151 11.63 10.38 -10.07
CA ARG A 151 11.82 9.36 -11.13
C ARG A 151 13.18 8.67 -11.07
N GLU A 152 14.12 9.26 -10.38
CA GLU A 152 15.49 8.75 -10.25
C GLU A 152 16.06 9.07 -8.86
N GLY A 153 17.21 8.51 -8.56
CA GLY A 153 17.88 8.69 -7.28
C GLY A 153 17.30 7.78 -6.19
N VAL A 154 17.48 8.16 -4.94
CA VAL A 154 17.17 7.32 -3.78
C VAL A 154 16.05 7.94 -2.95
N LEU A 155 14.93 7.22 -2.81
CA LEU A 155 13.90 7.54 -1.82
C LEU A 155 14.43 7.23 -0.42
N ARG A 156 14.13 8.11 0.55
CA ARG A 156 14.49 7.92 1.95
C ARG A 156 13.29 8.17 2.86
N LEU A 157 13.11 7.29 3.85
CA LEU A 157 12.15 7.55 4.92
C LEU A 157 12.88 8.30 6.05
N ALA A 158 12.46 9.54 6.29
CA ALA A 158 13.06 10.42 7.30
C ALA A 158 13.10 9.75 8.69
N GLY A 159 14.22 9.92 9.41
CA GLY A 159 14.42 9.36 10.74
C GLY A 159 14.70 7.85 10.77
N THR A 160 14.91 7.22 9.62
CA THR A 160 15.23 5.78 9.49
C THR A 160 16.42 5.56 8.57
N ALA A 161 16.93 4.33 8.52
CA ALA A 161 17.93 3.90 7.54
C ALA A 161 17.33 3.46 6.19
N ILE A 162 16.01 3.46 6.06
CA ILE A 162 15.31 2.99 4.85
C ILE A 162 15.67 3.88 3.66
N ALA A 163 16.19 3.24 2.62
CA ALA A 163 16.61 3.86 1.37
C ALA A 163 16.32 2.93 0.18
N LEU A 164 15.68 3.45 -0.86
CA LEU A 164 15.31 2.68 -2.05
C LEU A 164 15.79 3.39 -3.31
N ASP A 165 16.61 2.72 -4.09
CA ASP A 165 17.10 3.22 -5.39
C ASP A 165 16.03 3.02 -6.46
N LEU A 166 15.56 4.11 -7.06
CA LEU A 166 14.49 4.09 -8.06
C LEU A 166 14.96 3.56 -9.42
N VAL A 167 16.22 3.78 -9.79
CA VAL A 167 16.76 3.26 -11.05
C VAL A 167 16.85 1.74 -10.99
N ALA A 168 17.34 1.20 -9.88
CA ALA A 168 17.39 -0.24 -9.66
C ALA A 168 15.97 -0.85 -9.58
N LEU A 169 15.03 -0.16 -8.91
CA LEU A 169 13.65 -0.63 -8.80
C LEU A 169 12.96 -0.73 -10.16
N PHE A 170 12.94 0.38 -10.92
CA PHE A 170 12.25 0.40 -12.22
C PHE A 170 12.98 -0.37 -13.32
N GLY A 171 14.27 -0.68 -13.12
CA GLY A 171 15.07 -1.49 -14.05
C GLY A 171 14.49 -2.89 -14.28
N VAL A 172 13.76 -3.45 -13.30
CA VAL A 172 13.10 -4.77 -13.44
C VAL A 172 12.04 -4.78 -14.55
N LEU A 173 11.53 -3.63 -14.96
CA LEU A 173 10.55 -3.52 -16.05
C LEU A 173 11.19 -3.60 -17.46
N ASP A 174 12.50 -3.67 -17.55
CA ASP A 174 13.26 -3.79 -18.80
C ASP A 174 13.72 -5.23 -19.08
N GLU A 175 13.48 -6.16 -18.16
CA GLU A 175 13.84 -7.59 -18.26
C GLU A 175 12.70 -8.43 -18.85
#